data_6733eb82b1f1adbc5c037ef89209116b
#
_entry.id   6733eb82b1f1adbc5c037ef89209116b
#
_cell.length_a   1.000
_cell.length_b   1.000
_cell.length_c   1.000
_cell.angle_alpha   90.00
_cell.angle_beta   90.00
_cell.angle_gamma   90.00
#
_symmetry.space_group_name_H-M   'P 1'
#
loop_
_entity.id
_entity.type
_entity.pdbx_description
1 polymer ?
#
loop_
_entity_poly.entity_id
_entity_poly.type
_entity_poly.pdbx_seq_one_letter_code
_entity_poly.pdbx_strand_id
1 'polypeptide(L)'
;LLRVKPGASRTAVNGRYDGPGGPALVVAVSARAVEGQATKAVLAAVAAAFAVRRSAVTLVRGATSRDKLVEVDGDEAALSSRLAELLG
;
A
#
# COMPACT_ATOMS: atom_id res chain seq x y z
N LEU A 1 -4.25 6.10 2.27
CA LEU A 1 -3.31 5.88 3.37
C LEU A 1 -3.04 4.39 3.54
N LEU A 2 -1.79 4.05 3.69
CA LEU A 2 -1.35 2.67 3.87
C LEU A 2 -0.72 2.46 5.24
N ARG A 3 -0.96 1.30 5.83
CA ARG A 3 -0.23 0.83 7.02
C ARG A 3 0.62 -0.37 6.62
N VAL A 4 1.93 -0.23 6.72
CA VAL A 4 2.88 -1.25 6.25
C VAL A 4 3.30 -2.18 7.38
N LYS A 5 3.33 -3.48 7.08
CA LYS A 5 3.87 -4.52 7.97
C LYS A 5 5.05 -5.19 7.29
N PRO A 6 6.29 -4.69 7.50
CA PRO A 6 7.47 -5.30 6.90
C PRO A 6 7.84 -6.61 7.61
N GLY A 7 8.61 -7.45 6.94
CA GLY A 7 9.07 -8.71 7.50
C GLY A 7 8.00 -9.77 7.66
N ALA A 8 6.89 -9.65 6.93
CA ALA A 8 5.83 -10.65 6.93
C ALA A 8 6.28 -11.93 6.21
N SER A 9 5.60 -13.05 6.47
CA SER A 9 5.92 -14.32 5.82
C SER A 9 5.63 -14.28 4.31
N ARG A 10 4.71 -13.44 3.87
CA ARG A 10 4.41 -13.23 2.45
C ARG A 10 3.80 -11.85 2.23
N THR A 11 3.83 -11.41 0.97
CA THR A 11 3.23 -10.13 0.57
C THR A 11 1.72 -10.30 0.41
N ALA A 12 0.96 -9.38 1.01
CA ALA A 12 -0.49 -9.35 0.89
C ALA A 12 -1.00 -7.92 1.06
N VAL A 13 -2.04 -7.58 0.31
CA VAL A 13 -2.69 -6.27 0.39
C VAL A 13 -4.15 -6.51 0.72
N ASN A 14 -4.48 -6.48 1.98
CA ASN A 14 -5.88 -6.48 2.41
C ASN A 14 -5.99 -6.12 3.89
N GLY A 15 -7.18 -5.68 4.29
CA GLY A 15 -7.47 -5.38 5.66
C GLY A 15 -7.40 -3.89 5.96
N ARG A 16 -7.92 -3.53 7.12
CA ARG A 16 -8.07 -2.14 7.54
C ARG A 16 -7.37 -1.92 8.88
N TYR A 17 -6.64 -0.83 8.97
CA TYR A 17 -6.04 -0.37 10.22
C TYR A 17 -6.61 1.01 10.55
N ASP A 18 -7.27 1.14 11.69
CA ASP A 18 -7.83 2.40 12.16
C ASP A 18 -6.85 3.07 13.12
N GLY A 19 -6.05 3.98 12.59
CA GLY A 19 -5.04 4.71 13.34
C GLY A 19 -5.38 6.18 13.49
N PRO A 20 -4.47 6.97 14.09
CA PRO A 20 -4.68 8.40 14.28
C PRO A 20 -4.90 9.19 13.00
N GLY A 21 -4.34 8.73 11.90
CA GLY A 21 -4.50 9.36 10.58
C GLY A 21 -5.75 8.96 9.83
N GLY A 22 -6.63 8.15 10.42
CA GLY A 22 -7.83 7.62 9.79
C GLY A 22 -7.64 6.19 9.28
N PRO A 23 -8.62 5.65 8.56
CA PRO A 23 -8.53 4.28 8.04
C PRO A 23 -7.38 4.13 7.06
N ALA A 24 -6.64 3.03 7.19
CA ALA A 24 -5.51 2.71 6.31
C ALA A 24 -5.65 1.30 5.77
N LEU A 25 -5.28 1.11 4.52
CA LEU A 25 -5.19 -0.20 3.90
C LEU A 25 -3.92 -0.89 4.38
N VAL A 26 -4.04 -2.11 4.86
CA VAL A 26 -2.88 -2.87 5.35
C VAL A 26 -2.13 -3.50 4.18
N VAL A 27 -0.82 -3.24 4.12
CA VAL A 27 0.09 -3.81 3.13
C VAL A 27 1.18 -4.58 3.87
N ALA A 28 1.12 -5.90 3.85
CA ALA A 28 2.16 -6.75 4.40
C ALA A 28 3.17 -7.08 3.29
N VAL A 29 4.44 -6.93 3.59
CA VAL A 29 5.51 -7.25 2.64
C VAL A 29 6.56 -8.13 3.30
N SER A 30 7.12 -9.06 2.53
CA SER A 30 8.18 -9.94 3.01
C SER A 30 9.53 -9.24 3.10
N ALA A 31 9.70 -8.12 2.39
CA ALA A 31 10.94 -7.33 2.43
C ALA A 31 11.10 -6.67 3.79
N ARG A 32 12.36 -6.56 4.22
CA ARG A 32 12.69 -5.84 5.45
C ARG A 32 12.69 -4.33 5.23
N ALA A 33 12.48 -3.57 6.31
CA ALA A 33 12.49 -2.10 6.27
C ALA A 33 13.93 -1.56 6.27
N VAL A 34 14.75 -1.96 5.29
CA VAL A 34 16.14 -1.52 5.15
C VAL A 34 16.37 -0.96 3.75
N GLU A 35 17.11 0.15 3.67
CA GLU A 35 17.55 0.76 2.40
C GLU A 35 16.41 0.98 1.38
N GLY A 36 15.22 1.28 1.84
CA GLY A 36 14.06 1.53 0.97
C GLY A 36 13.48 0.29 0.31
N GLN A 37 13.94 -0.91 0.63
CA GLN A 37 13.44 -2.15 0.05
C GLN A 37 11.96 -2.38 0.37
N ALA A 38 11.56 -2.12 1.62
CA ALA A 38 10.16 -2.27 2.02
C ALA A 38 9.26 -1.30 1.25
N THR A 39 9.71 -0.07 1.04
CA THR A 39 8.95 0.93 0.27
C THR A 39 8.76 0.48 -1.18
N LYS A 40 9.81 -0.02 -1.83
CA LYS A 40 9.71 -0.55 -3.20
C LYS A 40 8.74 -1.73 -3.27
N ALA A 41 8.82 -2.63 -2.29
CA ALA A 41 7.91 -3.79 -2.23
C ALA A 41 6.46 -3.36 -2.02
N VAL A 42 6.22 -2.35 -1.17
CA VAL A 42 4.89 -1.79 -0.94
C VAL A 42 4.30 -1.22 -2.23
N LEU A 43 5.07 -0.41 -2.94
CA LEU A 43 4.58 0.21 -4.18
C LEU A 43 4.26 -0.83 -5.25
N ALA A 44 5.09 -1.87 -5.37
CA ALA A 44 4.84 -2.98 -6.29
C ALA A 44 3.59 -3.78 -5.90
N ALA A 45 3.43 -4.06 -4.60
CA ALA A 45 2.27 -4.78 -4.10
C ALA A 45 0.96 -4.02 -4.33
N VAL A 46 0.98 -2.70 -4.12
CA VAL A 46 -0.18 -1.83 -4.36
C VAL A 46 -0.54 -1.84 -5.85
N ALA A 47 0.45 -1.72 -6.73
CA ALA A 47 0.20 -1.76 -8.18
C ALA A 47 -0.46 -3.08 -8.60
N ALA A 48 0.03 -4.20 -8.08
CA ALA A 48 -0.55 -5.51 -8.37
C ALA A 48 -1.99 -5.63 -7.83
N ALA A 49 -2.23 -5.16 -6.61
CA ALA A 49 -3.55 -5.24 -5.97
C ALA A 49 -4.59 -4.40 -6.70
N PHE A 50 -4.21 -3.26 -7.27
CA PHE A 50 -5.10 -2.39 -8.04
C PHE A 50 -5.06 -2.68 -9.54
N ALA A 51 -4.29 -3.68 -9.97
CA ALA A 51 -4.17 -4.08 -11.38
C ALA A 51 -3.73 -2.91 -12.27
N VAL A 52 -2.79 -2.11 -11.78
CA VAL A 52 -2.19 -1.01 -12.54
C VAL A 52 -0.69 -1.25 -12.68
N ARG A 53 -0.06 -0.54 -13.62
CA ARG A 53 1.40 -0.61 -13.77
C ARG A 53 2.09 0.04 -12.57
N ARG A 54 3.31 -0.39 -12.27
CA ARG A 54 4.08 0.14 -11.15
C ARG A 54 4.25 1.67 -11.21
N SER A 55 4.43 2.22 -12.40
CA SER A 55 4.61 3.66 -12.60
C SER A 55 3.35 4.48 -12.30
N ALA A 56 2.18 3.85 -12.20
CA ALA A 56 0.94 4.52 -11.83
C ALA A 56 0.83 4.73 -10.32
N VAL A 57 1.72 4.14 -9.51
CA VAL A 57 1.72 4.27 -8.06
C VAL A 57 2.87 5.16 -7.63
N THR A 58 2.56 6.26 -6.95
CA THR A 58 3.55 7.25 -6.50
C THR A 58 3.47 7.42 -4.99
N LEU A 59 4.63 7.35 -4.33
CA LEU A 59 4.72 7.66 -2.91
C LEU A 59 4.65 9.17 -2.72
N VAL A 60 3.66 9.62 -1.95
CA VAL A 60 3.50 11.05 -1.65
C VAL A 60 4.29 11.44 -0.40
N ARG A 61 4.21 10.63 0.64
CA ARG A 61 5.01 10.83 1.86
C ARG A 61 5.04 9.56 2.70
N GLY A 62 5.92 9.55 3.71
CA GLY A 62 6.07 8.43 4.61
C GLY A 62 7.13 7.43 4.16
N ALA A 63 8.16 7.87 3.43
CA ALA A 63 9.20 6.98 2.90
C ALA A 63 9.86 6.11 4.00
N THR A 64 10.02 6.67 5.20
CA THR A 64 10.64 5.97 6.34
C THR A 64 9.63 5.61 7.42
N SER A 65 8.34 5.78 7.17
CA SER A 65 7.27 5.51 8.11
C SER A 65 6.50 4.24 7.74
N ARG A 66 5.89 3.60 8.71
CA ARG A 66 4.93 2.52 8.48
C ARG A 66 3.61 3.03 7.93
N ASP A 67 3.32 4.32 8.15
CA ASP A 67 2.14 4.98 7.58
C ASP A 67 2.59 5.72 6.34
N LYS A 68 2.07 5.33 5.17
CA LYS A 68 2.46 5.88 3.88
C LYS A 68 1.24 6.42 3.15
N LEU A 69 1.42 7.54 2.47
CA LEU A 69 0.42 8.07 1.57
C LEU A 69 0.89 7.88 0.14
N VAL A 70 0.08 7.21 -0.66
CA VAL A 70 0.38 6.98 -2.08
C VAL A 70 -0.76 7.48 -2.95
N GLU A 71 -0.42 7.84 -4.18
CA GLU A 71 -1.39 8.12 -5.23
C GLU A 71 -1.35 7.00 -6.25
N VAL A 72 -2.53 6.60 -6.71
CA VAL A 72 -2.68 5.60 -7.77
C VAL A 72 -3.41 6.27 -8.92
N ASP A 73 -2.76 6.34 -10.09
CA ASP A 73 -3.35 6.90 -11.30
C ASP A 73 -4.20 5.84 -12.01
N GLY A 74 -5.41 6.21 -12.39
CA GLY A 74 -6.31 5.33 -13.12
C GLY A 74 -7.74 5.81 -13.02
N ASP A 75 -8.69 4.93 -13.38
CA ASP A 75 -10.10 5.24 -13.28
C ASP A 75 -10.52 5.33 -11.80
N GLU A 76 -10.95 6.51 -11.40
CA GLU A 76 -11.26 6.80 -9.98
C GLU A 76 -12.35 5.88 -9.43
N ALA A 77 -13.40 5.62 -10.19
CA ALA A 77 -14.50 4.75 -9.75
C ALA A 77 -14.02 3.31 -9.56
N ALA A 78 -13.22 2.80 -10.49
CA ALA A 78 -12.67 1.44 -10.38
C ALA A 78 -11.70 1.32 -9.21
N LEU A 79 -10.85 2.32 -9.01
CA LEU A 79 -9.88 2.33 -7.90
C LEU A 79 -10.61 2.40 -6.56
N SER A 80 -11.64 3.23 -6.44
CA SER A 80 -12.42 3.35 -5.20
C SER A 80 -13.16 2.05 -4.86
N SER A 81 -13.74 1.38 -5.86
CA SER A 81 -14.39 0.08 -5.67
C SER A 81 -13.39 -0.97 -5.20
N ARG A 82 -12.22 -1.01 -5.82
CA ARG A 82 -11.18 -1.96 -5.45
C ARG A 82 -10.66 -1.71 -4.04
N LEU A 83 -10.47 -0.44 -3.67
CA LEU A 83 -10.05 -0.07 -2.32
C LEU A 83 -11.06 -0.57 -1.29
N ALA A 84 -12.35 -0.38 -1.53
CA ALA A 84 -13.39 -0.86 -0.63
C ALA A 84 -13.32 -2.39 -0.46
N GLU A 85 -13.10 -3.13 -1.54
CA GLU A 85 -12.93 -4.58 -1.49
C GLU A 85 -11.71 -4.98 -0.63
N LEU A 86 -10.58 -4.29 -0.81
CA LEU A 86 -9.34 -4.60 -0.10
C LEU A 86 -9.42 -4.26 1.38
N LEU A 87 -10.14 -3.21 1.74
CA LEU A 87 -10.36 -2.84 3.15
C LEU A 87 -11.25 -3.84 3.88
N GLY A 88 -12.10 -4.51 3.16
CA GLY A 88 -12.99 -5.55 3.72
C GLY A 88 -14.34 -5.05 4.16
#